data_2a3f26722dea5bae7dff594414874fad
#
_entry.id   2a3f26722dea5bae7dff594414874fad
#
_cell.length_a   1.000
_cell.length_b   1.000
_cell.length_c   1.000
_cell.angle_alpha   90.00
_cell.angle_beta   90.00
_cell.angle_gamma   90.00
#
_symmetry.space_group_name_H-M   'P 1'
#
loop_
_entity.id
_entity.type
_entity.pdbx_description
1 polymer ?
#
loop_
_entity_poly.entity_id
_entity_poly.type
_entity_poly.pdbx_seq_one_letter_code
_entity_poly.pdbx_strand_id
1 'polypeptide(L)'
;MLTYNRLAAILFFLAIPLLLCALGDTPARSFLKECISLLTILGYFLMLGQFFLSRANKKMLKPHKTGKVYKLHRIIGYIFVSILLVHPLLIVVPRFFEAGISPGEAFSKIISTWDSRGLILGVLAWSLMLILGITSAVRNKLGLKYTTWRVLHGTLSIIFITLATWHAMDLGRHTDLPMSLYMGAIAGLGILLLLRTYLNKSLPVFTLQTQSQP
;
A
#
# COMPACT_ATOMS: atom_id res chain seq x y z
N MET A 1 11.55 -11.98 20.98
CA MET A 1 11.65 -11.82 19.49
C MET A 1 10.32 -11.47 18.81
N LEU A 2 9.21 -12.15 19.14
CA LEU A 2 7.88 -11.84 18.58
C LEU A 2 7.37 -10.42 18.91
N THR A 3 7.63 -9.95 20.12
CA THR A 3 7.30 -8.60 20.59
C THR A 3 8.09 -7.52 19.85
N TYR A 4 9.38 -7.75 19.58
CA TYR A 4 10.24 -6.81 18.88
C TYR A 4 9.80 -6.54 17.43
N ASN A 5 9.46 -7.60 16.67
CA ASN A 5 8.99 -7.43 15.28
C ASN A 5 7.62 -6.73 15.19
N ARG A 6 6.74 -6.94 16.18
CA ARG A 6 5.46 -6.22 16.26
C ARG A 6 5.66 -4.77 16.62
N LEU A 7 6.52 -4.50 17.60
CA LEU A 7 6.84 -3.14 18.00
C LEU A 7 7.48 -2.35 16.85
N ALA A 8 8.43 -2.96 16.13
CA ALA A 8 9.01 -2.37 14.93
C ALA A 8 7.95 -2.08 13.86
N ALA A 9 7.02 -3.00 13.59
CA ALA A 9 5.95 -2.76 12.62
C ALA A 9 5.03 -1.61 13.04
N ILE A 10 4.64 -1.52 14.30
CA ILE A 10 3.86 -0.41 14.84
C ILE A 10 4.65 0.90 14.71
N LEU A 11 5.93 0.89 15.06
CA LEU A 11 6.79 2.08 14.97
C LEU A 11 6.87 2.59 13.52
N PHE A 12 7.22 1.73 12.55
CA PHE A 12 7.43 2.13 11.17
C PHE A 12 6.14 2.42 10.40
N PHE A 13 5.04 1.74 10.67
CA PHE A 13 3.82 1.88 9.87
C PHE A 13 2.70 2.68 10.54
N LEU A 14 2.86 3.04 11.82
CA LEU A 14 1.88 3.85 12.54
C LEU A 14 2.53 5.03 13.25
N ALA A 15 3.50 4.80 14.15
CA ALA A 15 4.00 5.86 15.01
C ALA A 15 4.80 6.93 14.24
N ILE A 16 5.74 6.54 13.37
CA ILE A 16 6.52 7.50 12.58
C ILE A 16 5.64 8.30 11.62
N PRO A 17 4.72 7.70 10.83
CA PRO A 17 3.79 8.48 10.01
C PRO A 17 2.95 9.49 10.79
N LEU A 18 2.39 9.08 11.94
CA LEU A 18 1.61 9.98 12.78
C LEU A 18 2.46 11.10 13.37
N LEU A 19 3.69 10.80 13.78
CA LEU A 19 4.64 11.79 14.26
C LEU A 19 4.98 12.81 13.16
N LEU A 20 5.26 12.35 11.94
CA LEU A 20 5.53 13.23 10.81
C LEU A 20 4.32 14.10 10.48
N CYS A 21 3.09 13.56 10.54
CA CYS A 21 1.88 14.36 10.39
C CYS A 21 1.76 15.44 11.49
N ALA A 22 2.10 15.09 12.73
CA ALA A 22 1.99 16.02 13.86
C ALA A 22 3.07 17.12 13.85
N LEU A 23 4.23 16.82 13.28
CA LEU A 23 5.36 17.76 13.19
C LEU A 23 5.32 18.61 11.91
N GLY A 24 4.52 18.20 10.90
CA GLY A 24 4.37 18.92 9.65
C GLY A 24 3.69 20.27 9.84
N ASP A 25 4.20 21.29 9.17
CA ASP A 25 3.61 22.64 9.17
C ASP A 25 2.43 22.70 8.20
N THR A 26 1.28 22.17 8.63
CA THR A 26 0.05 22.19 7.84
C THR A 26 -0.98 23.13 8.46
N PRO A 27 -1.62 24.04 7.69
CA PRO A 27 -2.62 24.97 8.22
C PRO A 27 -3.77 24.22 8.89
N ALA A 28 -4.30 24.76 9.98
CA ALA A 28 -5.42 24.18 10.70
C ALA A 28 -6.64 23.96 9.79
N ARG A 29 -7.31 22.82 9.94
CA ARG A 29 -8.55 22.49 9.26
C ARG A 29 -9.61 22.03 10.25
N SER A 30 -10.82 21.78 9.76
CA SER A 30 -11.84 21.17 10.56
C SER A 30 -11.43 19.77 11.02
N PHE A 31 -11.92 19.40 12.20
CA PHE A 31 -11.69 18.08 12.79
C PHE A 31 -12.07 16.93 11.82
N LEU A 32 -13.18 17.10 11.09
CA LEU A 32 -13.63 16.10 10.11
C LEU A 32 -12.58 15.88 9.00
N LYS A 33 -12.03 16.97 8.43
CA LYS A 33 -11.01 16.88 7.38
C LYS A 33 -9.72 16.22 7.89
N GLU A 34 -9.32 16.55 9.12
CA GLU A 34 -8.12 15.93 9.71
C GLU A 34 -8.32 14.43 9.98
N CYS A 35 -9.47 14.03 10.52
CA CYS A 35 -9.78 12.60 10.72
C CYS A 35 -9.73 11.82 9.40
N ILE A 36 -10.31 12.37 8.32
CA ILE A 36 -10.28 11.74 7.00
C ILE A 36 -8.84 11.65 6.45
N SER A 37 -8.05 12.71 6.59
CA SER A 37 -6.65 12.72 6.16
C SER A 37 -5.83 11.66 6.91
N LEU A 38 -5.93 11.60 8.23
CA LEU A 38 -5.23 10.61 9.05
C LEU A 38 -5.66 9.18 8.72
N LEU A 39 -6.96 8.94 8.54
CA LEU A 39 -7.48 7.63 8.13
C LEU A 39 -6.89 7.18 6.80
N THR A 40 -6.79 8.08 5.83
CA THR A 40 -6.24 7.79 4.50
C THR A 40 -4.73 7.51 4.58
N ILE A 41 -3.98 8.29 5.36
CA ILE A 41 -2.55 8.09 5.59
C ILE A 41 -2.31 6.74 6.27
N LEU A 42 -3.08 6.40 7.29
CA LEU A 42 -2.99 5.09 7.95
C LEU A 42 -3.31 3.94 6.99
N GLY A 43 -4.35 4.09 6.16
CA GLY A 43 -4.68 3.14 5.09
C GLY A 43 -3.52 2.94 4.11
N TYR A 44 -2.86 4.03 3.71
CA TYR A 44 -1.69 3.99 2.84
C TYR A 44 -0.50 3.24 3.49
N PHE A 45 -0.18 3.53 4.74
CA PHE A 45 0.93 2.84 5.43
C PHE A 45 0.62 1.37 5.73
N LEU A 46 -0.63 1.01 5.99
CA LEU A 46 -1.06 -0.39 6.07
C LEU A 46 -0.86 -1.12 4.73
N MET A 47 -1.13 -0.44 3.62
CA MET A 47 -0.86 -0.94 2.28
C MET A 47 0.65 -1.17 2.06
N LEU A 48 1.52 -0.22 2.41
CA LEU A 48 2.98 -0.39 2.37
C LEU A 48 3.44 -1.60 3.19
N GLY A 49 2.85 -1.79 4.36
CA GLY A 49 3.13 -2.93 5.25
C GLY A 49 2.91 -4.30 4.59
N GLN A 50 2.06 -4.39 3.56
CA GLN A 50 1.80 -5.64 2.83
C GLN A 50 3.05 -6.23 2.16
N PHE A 51 3.95 -5.40 1.66
CA PHE A 51 5.21 -5.84 1.07
C PHE A 51 6.10 -6.56 2.09
N PHE A 52 6.11 -6.06 3.34
CA PHE A 52 6.89 -6.62 4.44
C PHE A 52 6.25 -7.86 5.07
N LEU A 53 4.93 -8.02 4.94
CA LEU A 53 4.17 -9.23 5.34
C LEU A 53 4.13 -10.29 4.22
N SER A 54 4.79 -10.06 3.10
CA SER A 54 4.84 -10.99 1.99
C SER A 54 5.96 -12.03 2.16
N ARG A 55 5.94 -13.08 1.33
CA ARG A 55 7.05 -14.05 1.24
C ARG A 55 8.39 -13.43 0.85
N ALA A 56 8.40 -12.20 0.37
CA ALA A 56 9.63 -11.47 0.09
C ALA A 56 10.50 -11.33 1.34
N ASN A 57 9.90 -11.21 2.50
CA ASN A 57 10.59 -10.99 3.77
C ASN A 57 10.74 -12.26 4.62
N LYS A 58 11.11 -13.38 3.99
CA LYS A 58 11.24 -14.69 4.67
C LYS A 58 12.11 -14.69 5.91
N LYS A 59 13.22 -13.92 5.90
CA LYS A 59 14.17 -13.90 7.02
C LYS A 59 13.53 -13.33 8.29
N MET A 60 12.79 -12.24 8.20
CA MET A 60 12.11 -11.65 9.35
C MET A 60 10.87 -12.44 9.78
N LEU A 61 10.24 -13.15 8.84
CA LEU A 61 9.03 -13.93 9.10
C LEU A 61 9.28 -15.36 9.55
N LYS A 62 10.53 -15.86 9.48
CA LYS A 62 10.93 -17.22 9.91
C LYS A 62 10.39 -17.63 11.28
N PRO A 63 10.39 -16.78 12.33
CA PRO A 63 9.87 -17.15 13.64
C PRO A 63 8.36 -17.35 13.68
N HIS A 64 7.65 -16.99 12.62
CA HIS A 64 6.19 -17.02 12.58
C HIS A 64 5.69 -18.19 11.73
N LYS A 65 4.64 -18.87 12.20
CA LYS A 65 3.95 -19.87 11.39
C LYS A 65 3.40 -19.20 10.14
N THR A 66 3.76 -19.71 8.96
CA THR A 66 3.40 -19.14 7.64
C THR A 66 1.91 -18.84 7.51
N GLY A 67 1.04 -19.70 8.06
CA GLY A 67 -0.41 -19.48 8.03
C GLY A 67 -0.87 -18.23 8.79
N LYS A 68 -0.21 -17.88 9.92
CA LYS A 68 -0.54 -16.66 10.69
C LYS A 68 -0.17 -15.40 9.90
N VAL A 69 0.98 -15.41 9.21
CA VAL A 69 1.41 -14.27 8.37
C VAL A 69 0.45 -14.05 7.21
N TYR A 70 0.00 -15.12 6.53
CA TYR A 70 -1.00 -15.00 5.47
C TYR A 70 -2.35 -14.49 5.97
N LYS A 71 -2.79 -14.96 7.13
CA LYS A 71 -4.02 -14.46 7.75
C LYS A 71 -3.91 -12.98 8.04
N LEU A 72 -2.77 -12.53 8.58
CA LEU A 72 -2.52 -11.12 8.88
C LEU A 72 -2.48 -10.28 7.60
N HIS A 73 -1.71 -10.70 6.57
CA HIS A 73 -1.69 -10.05 5.26
C HIS A 73 -3.10 -9.88 4.69
N ARG A 74 -3.94 -10.91 4.74
CA ARG A 74 -5.31 -10.85 4.25
C ARG A 74 -6.19 -9.89 5.05
N ILE A 75 -6.11 -9.92 6.40
CA ILE A 75 -6.91 -9.04 7.26
C ILE A 75 -6.53 -7.58 7.02
N ILE A 76 -5.23 -7.25 7.08
CA ILE A 76 -4.75 -5.89 6.82
C ILE A 76 -5.09 -5.48 5.39
N GLY A 77 -5.00 -6.40 4.43
CA GLY A 77 -5.42 -6.19 3.05
C GLY A 77 -6.88 -5.73 2.94
N TYR A 78 -7.79 -6.40 3.61
CA TYR A 78 -9.20 -5.97 3.63
C TYR A 78 -9.39 -4.61 4.28
N ILE A 79 -8.70 -4.34 5.39
CA ILE A 79 -8.80 -3.05 6.10
C ILE A 79 -8.38 -1.90 5.19
N PHE A 80 -7.15 -1.93 4.63
CA PHE A 80 -6.67 -0.82 3.82
C PHE A 80 -7.44 -0.70 2.49
N VAL A 81 -7.82 -1.81 1.85
CA VAL A 81 -8.64 -1.77 0.63
C VAL A 81 -9.98 -1.11 0.92
N SER A 82 -10.66 -1.44 2.03
CA SER A 82 -11.92 -0.80 2.40
C SER A 82 -11.75 0.70 2.62
N ILE A 83 -10.71 1.13 3.33
CA ILE A 83 -10.44 2.56 3.59
C ILE A 83 -10.18 3.29 2.27
N LEU A 84 -9.26 2.78 1.45
CA LEU A 84 -8.86 3.44 0.21
C LEU A 84 -9.91 3.32 -0.90
N LEU A 85 -10.76 2.30 -0.85
CA LEU A 85 -11.91 2.16 -1.76
C LEU A 85 -12.90 3.31 -1.55
N VAL A 86 -13.19 3.64 -0.30
CA VAL A 86 -14.14 4.70 0.06
C VAL A 86 -13.50 6.09 0.02
N HIS A 87 -12.16 6.17 -0.03
CA HIS A 87 -11.41 7.43 -0.02
C HIS A 87 -11.93 8.51 -1.00
N PRO A 88 -12.23 8.23 -2.29
CA PRO A 88 -12.75 9.26 -3.18
C PRO A 88 -14.09 9.85 -2.70
N LEU A 89 -14.93 9.03 -2.08
CA LEU A 89 -16.19 9.47 -1.50
C LEU A 89 -15.98 10.28 -0.23
N LEU A 90 -14.98 9.91 0.59
CA LEU A 90 -14.63 10.65 1.81
C LEU A 90 -14.18 12.09 1.52
N ILE A 91 -13.63 12.37 0.33
CA ILE A 91 -13.27 13.74 -0.08
C ILE A 91 -14.51 14.60 -0.31
N VAL A 92 -15.63 13.99 -0.69
CA VAL A 92 -16.92 14.70 -0.90
C VAL A 92 -17.58 15.09 0.42
N VAL A 93 -17.41 14.26 1.46
CA VAL A 93 -18.09 14.42 2.76
C VAL A 93 -17.88 15.82 3.40
N PRO A 94 -16.66 16.34 3.55
CA PRO A 94 -16.47 17.68 4.11
C PRO A 94 -17.07 18.80 3.25
N ARG A 95 -17.10 18.64 1.93
CA ARG A 95 -17.69 19.63 1.02
C ARG A 95 -19.20 19.74 1.22
N PHE A 96 -19.86 18.61 1.51
CA PHE A 96 -21.28 18.60 1.82
C PHE A 96 -21.57 19.22 3.19
N PHE A 97 -20.93 18.75 4.25
CA PHE A 97 -21.24 19.17 5.62
C PHE A 97 -20.74 20.58 5.97
N GLU A 98 -19.65 21.04 5.37
CA GLU A 98 -19.03 22.30 5.74
C GLU A 98 -19.30 23.42 4.72
N ALA A 99 -19.46 23.10 3.44
CA ALA A 99 -19.66 24.08 2.38
C ALA A 99 -21.05 24.02 1.73
N GLY A 100 -21.92 23.10 2.14
CA GLY A 100 -23.27 22.94 1.60
C GLY A 100 -23.34 22.53 0.14
N ILE A 101 -22.21 22.07 -0.45
CA ILE A 101 -22.14 21.63 -1.84
C ILE A 101 -22.76 20.24 -1.96
N SER A 102 -23.67 20.04 -2.91
CA SER A 102 -24.29 18.72 -3.11
C SER A 102 -23.27 17.64 -3.41
N PRO A 103 -23.45 16.39 -2.95
CA PRO A 103 -22.50 15.31 -3.21
C PRO A 103 -22.22 15.07 -4.70
N GLY A 104 -23.26 15.17 -5.55
CA GLY A 104 -23.14 15.03 -7.00
C GLY A 104 -22.30 16.13 -7.63
N GLU A 105 -22.49 17.39 -7.22
CA GLU A 105 -21.71 18.53 -7.68
C GLU A 105 -20.26 18.45 -7.20
N ALA A 106 -20.02 18.09 -5.94
CA ALA A 106 -18.68 17.90 -5.40
C ALA A 106 -17.93 16.78 -6.12
N PHE A 107 -18.60 15.66 -6.40
CA PHE A 107 -18.04 14.55 -7.15
C PHE A 107 -17.76 14.91 -8.62
N SER A 108 -18.72 15.56 -9.29
CA SER A 108 -18.56 16.05 -10.66
C SER A 108 -17.34 16.97 -10.79
N LYS A 109 -17.16 17.89 -9.83
CA LYS A 109 -16.01 18.79 -9.81
C LYS A 109 -14.67 18.06 -9.65
N ILE A 110 -14.64 16.99 -8.85
CA ILE A 110 -13.45 16.16 -8.68
C ILE A 110 -13.10 15.46 -10.01
N ILE A 111 -14.06 14.82 -10.65
CA ILE A 111 -13.83 14.06 -11.88
C ILE A 111 -13.64 14.94 -13.12
N SER A 112 -14.03 16.20 -13.11
CA SER A 112 -13.81 17.13 -14.22
C SER A 112 -12.41 17.75 -14.24
N THR A 113 -11.60 17.58 -13.17
CA THR A 113 -10.27 18.18 -13.05
C THR A 113 -9.18 17.23 -13.60
N TRP A 114 -9.33 16.79 -14.84
CA TRP A 114 -8.39 15.86 -15.49
C TRP A 114 -7.02 16.47 -15.81
N ASP A 115 -6.82 17.76 -15.62
CA ASP A 115 -5.54 18.44 -15.81
C ASP A 115 -4.54 18.14 -14.67
N SER A 116 -5.01 17.59 -13.55
CA SER A 116 -4.17 17.23 -12.42
C SER A 116 -3.52 15.85 -12.62
N ARG A 117 -2.19 15.83 -12.76
CA ARG A 117 -1.42 14.57 -12.80
C ARG A 117 -1.72 13.68 -11.59
N GLY A 118 -1.74 14.29 -10.40
CA GLY A 118 -2.04 13.57 -9.16
C GLY A 118 -3.41 12.90 -9.18
N LEU A 119 -4.44 13.54 -9.75
CA LEU A 119 -5.75 12.92 -9.90
C LEU A 119 -5.71 11.71 -10.83
N ILE A 120 -5.07 11.83 -11.99
CA ILE A 120 -4.93 10.72 -12.95
C ILE A 120 -4.22 9.53 -12.30
N LEU A 121 -3.10 9.77 -11.61
CA LEU A 121 -2.35 8.75 -10.89
C LEU A 121 -3.21 8.08 -9.81
N GLY A 122 -4.02 8.86 -9.09
CA GLY A 122 -4.95 8.36 -8.08
C GLY A 122 -6.02 7.45 -8.66
N VAL A 123 -6.64 7.84 -9.78
CA VAL A 123 -7.66 7.02 -10.47
C VAL A 123 -7.05 5.72 -10.99
N LEU A 124 -5.85 5.77 -11.58
CA LEU A 124 -5.14 4.56 -12.04
C LEU A 124 -4.76 3.66 -10.87
N ALA A 125 -4.24 4.21 -9.78
CA ALA A 125 -3.92 3.45 -8.57
C ALA A 125 -5.19 2.81 -7.97
N TRP A 126 -6.28 3.56 -7.88
CA TRP A 126 -7.56 3.07 -7.37
C TRP A 126 -8.12 1.92 -8.21
N SER A 127 -8.06 2.03 -9.54
CA SER A 127 -8.46 0.98 -10.47
C SER A 127 -7.60 -0.29 -10.30
N LEU A 128 -6.29 -0.14 -10.18
CA LEU A 128 -5.38 -1.26 -9.92
C LEU A 128 -5.64 -1.91 -8.56
N MET A 129 -5.96 -1.12 -7.53
CA MET A 129 -6.34 -1.64 -6.22
C MET A 129 -7.59 -2.52 -6.31
N LEU A 130 -8.60 -2.11 -7.07
CA LEU A 130 -9.80 -2.92 -7.33
C LEU A 130 -9.44 -4.24 -8.02
N ILE A 131 -8.62 -4.19 -9.06
CA ILE A 131 -8.16 -5.39 -9.78
C ILE A 131 -7.41 -6.33 -8.82
N LEU A 132 -6.49 -5.81 -8.03
CA LEU A 132 -5.75 -6.58 -7.04
C LEU A 132 -6.65 -7.19 -5.97
N GLY A 133 -7.60 -6.42 -5.44
CA GLY A 133 -8.57 -6.88 -4.44
C GLY A 133 -9.49 -7.97 -4.98
N ILE A 134 -10.13 -7.73 -6.13
CA ILE A 134 -11.05 -8.67 -6.77
C ILE A 134 -10.31 -9.95 -7.15
N THR A 135 -9.18 -9.86 -7.85
CA THR A 135 -8.41 -11.05 -8.27
C THR A 135 -7.89 -11.85 -7.09
N SER A 136 -7.58 -11.19 -5.96
CA SER A 136 -7.21 -11.88 -4.71
C SER A 136 -8.40 -12.59 -4.07
N ALA A 137 -9.58 -11.98 -4.07
CA ALA A 137 -10.80 -12.56 -3.50
C ALA A 137 -11.27 -13.79 -4.30
N VAL A 138 -11.24 -13.69 -5.64
CA VAL A 138 -11.70 -14.78 -6.54
C VAL A 138 -10.57 -15.70 -7.02
N ARG A 139 -9.39 -15.62 -6.43
CA ARG A 139 -8.18 -16.33 -6.86
C ARG A 139 -8.42 -17.81 -7.20
N ASN A 140 -9.18 -18.51 -6.36
CA ASN A 140 -9.45 -19.93 -6.54
C ASN A 140 -10.33 -20.25 -7.77
N LYS A 141 -11.03 -19.24 -8.29
CA LYS A 141 -11.92 -19.33 -9.47
C LYS A 141 -11.20 -18.93 -10.76
N LEU A 142 -10.00 -18.35 -10.69
CA LEU A 142 -9.27 -17.85 -11.87
C LEU A 142 -8.61 -18.95 -12.72
N GLY A 143 -8.58 -20.21 -12.26
CA GLY A 143 -7.90 -21.29 -12.97
C GLY A 143 -6.39 -21.15 -13.10
N LEU A 144 -5.78 -20.11 -12.53
CA LEU A 144 -4.36 -19.83 -12.64
C LEU A 144 -3.53 -20.69 -11.65
N LYS A 145 -2.39 -21.19 -12.13
CA LYS A 145 -1.38 -21.79 -11.25
C LYS A 145 -0.96 -20.76 -10.19
N TYR A 146 -0.75 -21.22 -8.95
CA TYR A 146 -0.36 -20.32 -7.84
C TYR A 146 0.88 -19.47 -8.14
N THR A 147 1.85 -20.04 -8.85
CA THR A 147 3.09 -19.34 -9.24
C THR A 147 2.79 -18.18 -10.19
N THR A 148 1.97 -18.42 -11.21
CA THR A 148 1.56 -17.40 -12.20
C THR A 148 0.77 -16.28 -11.53
N TRP A 149 -0.24 -16.65 -10.73
CA TRP A 149 -1.03 -15.67 -9.98
C TRP A 149 -0.15 -14.81 -9.06
N ARG A 150 0.82 -15.41 -8.38
CA ARG A 150 1.71 -14.68 -7.47
C ARG A 150 2.59 -13.67 -8.21
N VAL A 151 3.11 -14.03 -9.39
CA VAL A 151 3.90 -13.09 -10.21
C VAL A 151 3.02 -11.96 -10.69
N LEU A 152 1.84 -12.26 -11.24
CA LEU A 152 0.88 -11.26 -11.68
C LEU A 152 0.49 -10.30 -10.55
N HIS A 153 0.07 -10.83 -9.39
CA HIS A 153 -0.29 -10.04 -8.23
C HIS A 153 0.86 -9.15 -7.75
N GLY A 154 2.08 -9.68 -7.70
CA GLY A 154 3.24 -8.90 -7.27
C GLY A 154 3.65 -7.81 -8.28
N THR A 155 3.59 -8.09 -9.58
CA THR A 155 3.87 -7.09 -10.62
C THR A 155 2.85 -5.95 -10.56
N LEU A 156 1.55 -6.29 -10.51
CA LEU A 156 0.49 -5.29 -10.36
C LEU A 156 0.63 -4.51 -9.05
N SER A 157 1.08 -5.16 -7.97
CA SER A 157 1.34 -4.46 -6.69
C SER A 157 2.48 -3.45 -6.79
N ILE A 158 3.54 -3.72 -7.55
CA ILE A 158 4.62 -2.75 -7.78
C ILE A 158 4.09 -1.53 -8.53
N ILE A 159 3.34 -1.74 -9.61
CA ILE A 159 2.76 -0.64 -10.39
C ILE A 159 1.81 0.17 -9.51
N PHE A 160 0.94 -0.51 -8.79
CA PHE A 160 -0.02 0.11 -7.87
C PHE A 160 0.67 0.99 -6.83
N ILE A 161 1.67 0.45 -6.11
CA ILE A 161 2.34 1.21 -5.06
C ILE A 161 3.10 2.42 -5.60
N THR A 162 3.71 2.31 -6.78
CA THR A 162 4.40 3.42 -7.43
C THR A 162 3.42 4.55 -7.75
N LEU A 163 2.29 4.24 -8.38
CA LEU A 163 1.26 5.21 -8.71
C LEU A 163 0.62 5.82 -7.45
N ALA A 164 0.30 4.99 -6.46
CA ALA A 164 -0.31 5.44 -5.21
C ALA A 164 0.63 6.32 -4.39
N THR A 165 1.92 6.01 -4.35
CA THR A 165 2.92 6.82 -3.66
C THR A 165 3.05 8.18 -4.32
N TRP A 166 3.16 8.21 -5.64
CA TRP A 166 3.24 9.48 -6.38
C TRP A 166 1.97 10.31 -6.22
N HIS A 167 0.79 9.71 -6.38
CA HIS A 167 -0.49 10.36 -6.10
C HIS A 167 -0.53 10.99 -4.71
N ALA A 168 -0.12 10.24 -3.71
CA ALA A 168 -0.12 10.71 -2.32
C ALA A 168 0.89 11.85 -2.09
N MET A 169 2.08 11.82 -2.72
CA MET A 169 3.06 12.91 -2.66
C MET A 169 2.58 14.17 -3.36
N ASP A 170 1.84 14.05 -4.46
CA ASP A 170 1.40 15.17 -5.28
C ASP A 170 0.15 15.86 -4.70
N LEU A 171 -0.78 15.11 -4.14
CA LEU A 171 -2.07 15.63 -3.64
C LEU A 171 -2.28 15.47 -2.14
N GLY A 172 -1.43 14.73 -1.45
CA GLY A 172 -1.58 14.48 -0.01
C GLY A 172 -1.29 15.75 0.79
N ARG A 173 -2.14 15.99 1.79
CA ARG A 173 -2.02 17.20 2.61
C ARG A 173 -0.80 17.19 3.54
N HIS A 174 -0.56 16.06 4.20
CA HIS A 174 0.53 15.88 5.16
C HIS A 174 1.79 15.29 4.49
N THR A 175 1.97 15.56 3.19
CA THR A 175 3.08 15.04 2.40
C THR A 175 4.10 16.15 2.11
N ASP A 176 4.55 16.80 3.18
CA ASP A 176 5.74 17.65 3.18
C ASP A 176 7.00 16.84 2.80
N LEU A 177 8.13 17.51 2.69
CA LEU A 177 9.38 16.85 2.28
C LEU A 177 9.77 15.66 3.19
N PRO A 178 9.75 15.76 4.54
CA PRO A 178 10.06 14.63 5.42
C PRO A 178 9.12 13.44 5.20
N MET A 179 7.81 13.67 5.12
CA MET A 179 6.83 12.62 4.89
C MET A 179 7.01 11.99 3.51
N SER A 180 7.21 12.80 2.47
CA SER A 180 7.41 12.31 1.09
C SER A 180 8.66 11.45 0.98
N LEU A 181 9.78 11.84 1.59
CA LEU A 181 11.00 11.05 1.65
C LEU A 181 10.76 9.73 2.39
N TYR A 182 10.04 9.77 3.50
CA TYR A 182 9.70 8.56 4.25
C TYR A 182 8.82 7.60 3.46
N MET A 183 7.76 8.10 2.82
CA MET A 183 6.88 7.33 1.95
C MET A 183 7.66 6.67 0.81
N GLY A 184 8.50 7.43 0.10
CA GLY A 184 9.35 6.94 -0.98
C GLY A 184 10.35 5.88 -0.52
N ALA A 185 10.99 6.09 0.64
CA ALA A 185 11.94 5.13 1.21
C ALA A 185 11.27 3.79 1.55
N ILE A 186 10.13 3.81 2.25
CA ILE A 186 9.40 2.59 2.62
C ILE A 186 8.84 1.89 1.39
N ALA A 187 8.27 2.62 0.43
CA ALA A 187 7.79 2.05 -0.84
C ALA A 187 8.93 1.41 -1.63
N GLY A 188 10.06 2.11 -1.79
CA GLY A 188 11.25 1.62 -2.47
C GLY A 188 11.81 0.35 -1.82
N LEU A 189 11.93 0.32 -0.48
CA LEU A 189 12.35 -0.89 0.24
C LEU A 189 11.39 -2.05 0.03
N GLY A 190 10.07 -1.82 0.04
CA GLY A 190 9.07 -2.84 -0.24
C GLY A 190 9.20 -3.41 -1.65
N ILE A 191 9.35 -2.56 -2.66
CA ILE A 191 9.58 -2.95 -4.05
C ILE A 191 10.87 -3.77 -4.18
N LEU A 192 11.97 -3.31 -3.61
CA LEU A 192 13.27 -4.01 -3.65
C LEU A 192 13.20 -5.41 -3.02
N LEU A 193 12.51 -5.55 -1.89
CA LEU A 193 12.27 -6.85 -1.26
C LEU A 193 11.51 -7.80 -2.19
N LEU A 194 10.49 -7.30 -2.88
CA LEU A 194 9.70 -8.10 -3.80
C LEU A 194 10.50 -8.48 -5.05
N LEU A 195 11.20 -7.54 -5.68
CA LEU A 195 12.07 -7.77 -6.84
C LEU A 195 13.15 -8.79 -6.51
N ARG A 196 13.85 -8.65 -5.37
CA ARG A 196 14.84 -9.64 -4.92
C ARG A 196 14.26 -11.05 -4.84
N THR A 197 12.99 -11.18 -4.47
CA THR A 197 12.33 -12.49 -4.40
C THR A 197 12.13 -13.11 -5.78
N TYR A 198 11.91 -12.31 -6.80
CA TYR A 198 11.75 -12.79 -8.17
C TYR A 198 13.10 -13.11 -8.81
N LEU A 199 14.10 -12.24 -8.66
CA LEU A 199 15.45 -12.40 -9.20
C LEU A 199 16.16 -13.64 -8.63
N ASN A 200 16.09 -13.85 -7.31
CA ASN A 200 16.74 -15.02 -6.67
C ASN A 200 16.12 -16.36 -7.06
N LYS A 201 14.95 -16.38 -7.70
CA LYS A 201 14.35 -17.61 -8.23
C LYS A 201 14.74 -17.91 -9.67
N SER A 202 15.22 -16.91 -10.40
CA SER A 202 15.65 -17.05 -11.79
C SER A 202 17.11 -17.50 -11.94
N LEU A 203 17.90 -17.51 -10.86
CA LEU A 203 19.24 -18.08 -10.87
C LEU A 203 19.14 -19.57 -10.58
N PRO A 204 19.40 -20.48 -11.56
CA PRO A 204 19.59 -21.89 -11.27
C PRO A 204 20.78 -21.99 -10.32
N VAL A 205 20.59 -22.69 -9.20
CA VAL A 205 21.72 -23.12 -8.38
C VAL A 205 22.51 -24.10 -9.25
N PHE A 206 23.59 -23.65 -9.85
CA PHE A 206 24.58 -24.51 -10.43
C PHE A 206 25.23 -25.28 -9.27
N THR A 207 24.63 -26.39 -8.90
CA THR A 207 25.28 -27.38 -8.04
C THR A 207 26.32 -28.05 -8.91
N LEU A 208 27.59 -27.63 -8.78
CA LEU A 208 28.71 -28.44 -9.20
C LEU A 208 28.63 -29.76 -8.38
N GLN A 209 27.99 -30.77 -8.96
CA GLN A 209 28.19 -32.13 -8.54
C GLN A 209 29.62 -32.45 -8.94
N THR A 210 30.58 -32.30 -8.03
CA THR A 210 31.82 -33.01 -8.05
C THR A 210 31.45 -34.50 -8.01
N GLN A 211 31.41 -35.11 -9.18
CA GLN A 211 31.45 -36.57 -9.29
C GLN A 211 32.84 -37.00 -8.79
N SER A 212 32.91 -37.38 -7.54
CA SER A 212 33.93 -38.34 -7.08
C SER A 212 33.47 -39.70 -7.58
N GLN A 213 33.98 -40.12 -8.71
CA GLN A 213 33.98 -41.55 -9.07
C GLN A 213 35.08 -42.28 -8.30
N PRO A 214 34.81 -43.52 -7.88
CA PRO A 214 35.71 -44.38 -7.13
C PRO A 214 36.91 -44.85 -7.96
#